data_2152b9f192da371af82b0b24d85cc476
#
_entry.id   2152b9f192da371af82b0b24d85cc476
#
_cell.length_a   1.000
_cell.length_b   1.000
_cell.length_c   1.000
_cell.angle_alpha   90.00
_cell.angle_beta   90.00
_cell.angle_gamma   90.00
#
_symmetry.space_group_name_H-M   'P 1'
#
loop_
_entity.id
_entity.type
_entity.pdbx_description
1 polymer ?
#
loop_
_entity_poly.entity_id
_entity_poly.type
_entity_poly.pdbx_seq_one_letter_code
_entity_poly.pdbx_strand_id
1 'polypeptide(L)'
;MHAILETARGVANVEEICGASPRMQGLSLGPADLAADRRMKTTRVGGGHPDYVVRADPSADDPDASRPTYQQDLWHYTIARMVDACVLNGILPYYGPFGDIKDVVACEDQFRNAYLLGCVGAWSLHPVQIEIAKRVFSPRPADVAHAQRIIEAMGDGTGAMMIDGKMEDDASVKQCHVVVNLARDLAARDPELATAYGFAS
;
A
#
# COMPACT_ATOMS: atom_id res chain seq x y z
N MET A 1 -10.58 -3.93 18.36
CA MET A 1 -11.47 -4.51 17.33
C MET A 1 -10.81 -4.32 15.97
N HIS A 2 -11.02 -5.26 15.09
CA HIS A 2 -10.58 -5.19 13.69
C HIS A 2 -11.78 -5.58 12.82
N ALA A 3 -12.12 -4.78 11.82
CA ALA A 3 -13.25 -5.07 10.93
C ALA A 3 -12.76 -5.47 9.55
N ILE A 4 -13.64 -6.16 8.79
CA ILE A 4 -13.38 -6.55 7.41
C ILE A 4 -14.35 -5.80 6.50
N LEU A 5 -13.81 -5.13 5.50
CA LEU A 5 -14.57 -4.38 4.50
C LEU A 5 -14.90 -5.29 3.33
N GLU A 6 -16.08 -5.93 3.37
CA GLU A 6 -16.44 -7.00 2.44
C GLU A 6 -17.85 -6.89 1.84
N THR A 7 -18.48 -5.71 1.98
CA THR A 7 -19.78 -5.42 1.34
C THR A 7 -19.79 -4.03 0.72
N ALA A 8 -20.60 -3.83 -0.32
CA ALA A 8 -20.80 -2.53 -0.95
C ALA A 8 -21.34 -1.49 0.05
N ARG A 9 -22.24 -1.92 0.97
CA ARG A 9 -22.73 -1.06 2.06
C ARG A 9 -21.60 -0.67 3.02
N GLY A 10 -20.71 -1.62 3.37
CA GLY A 10 -19.53 -1.34 4.19
C GLY A 10 -18.61 -0.30 3.54
N VAL A 11 -18.35 -0.43 2.24
CA VAL A 11 -17.56 0.56 1.50
C VAL A 11 -18.23 1.92 1.44
N ALA A 12 -19.55 1.97 1.30
CA ALA A 12 -20.30 3.23 1.31
C ALA A 12 -20.25 3.97 2.66
N ASN A 13 -20.15 3.21 3.77
CA ASN A 13 -20.16 3.77 5.15
C ASN A 13 -18.81 3.57 5.88
N VAL A 14 -17.71 3.47 5.14
CA VAL A 14 -16.40 3.08 5.71
C VAL A 14 -15.92 4.08 6.78
N GLU A 15 -16.16 5.38 6.61
CA GLU A 15 -15.77 6.40 7.60
C GLU A 15 -16.52 6.22 8.93
N GLU A 16 -17.82 5.94 8.86
CA GLU A 16 -18.65 5.70 10.07
C GLU A 16 -18.21 4.40 10.78
N ILE A 17 -17.87 3.36 10.01
CA ILE A 17 -17.37 2.09 10.55
C ILE A 17 -16.03 2.31 11.27
N CYS A 18 -15.11 3.06 10.68
CA CYS A 18 -13.82 3.36 11.29
C CYS A 18 -13.96 4.12 12.60
N GLY A 19 -14.90 5.06 12.67
CA GLY A 19 -15.17 5.88 13.88
C GLY A 19 -16.15 5.27 14.88
N ALA A 20 -16.73 4.08 14.62
CA ALA A 20 -17.83 3.53 15.40
C ALA A 20 -17.48 3.18 16.86
N SER A 21 -16.21 3.03 17.19
CA SER A 21 -15.78 2.66 18.54
C SER A 21 -14.33 3.09 18.82
N PRO A 22 -14.02 3.59 20.02
CA PRO A 22 -12.63 3.87 20.42
C PRO A 22 -11.77 2.59 20.54
N ARG A 23 -12.38 1.41 20.48
CA ARG A 23 -11.67 0.12 20.44
C ARG A 23 -11.34 -0.35 19.01
N MET A 24 -11.74 0.40 17.98
CA MET A 24 -11.37 0.09 16.61
C MET A 24 -9.86 0.31 16.44
N GLN A 25 -9.15 -0.65 15.89
CA GLN A 25 -7.69 -0.62 15.71
C GLN A 25 -7.29 -0.76 14.25
N GLY A 26 -8.15 -1.29 13.42
CA GLY A 26 -7.84 -1.49 12.01
C GLY A 26 -8.98 -2.03 11.18
N LEU A 27 -8.78 -1.96 9.89
CA LEU A 27 -9.72 -2.41 8.86
C LEU A 27 -8.95 -3.20 7.80
N SER A 28 -9.52 -4.30 7.33
CA SER A 28 -8.98 -5.09 6.23
C SER A 28 -9.93 -5.17 5.06
N LEU A 29 -9.39 -5.26 3.85
CA LEU A 29 -10.17 -5.57 2.66
C LEU A 29 -10.55 -7.07 2.66
N GLY A 30 -11.85 -7.39 2.48
CA GLY A 30 -12.38 -8.73 2.21
C GLY A 30 -12.73 -8.91 0.73
N PRO A 31 -11.77 -9.22 -0.16
CA PRO A 31 -11.98 -9.09 -1.60
C PRO A 31 -12.95 -10.13 -2.17
N ALA A 32 -13.04 -11.34 -1.61
CA ALA A 32 -13.91 -12.39 -2.13
C ALA A 32 -15.39 -12.05 -1.93
N ASP A 33 -15.78 -11.75 -0.68
CA ASP A 33 -17.16 -11.43 -0.34
C ASP A 33 -17.59 -10.09 -0.94
N LEU A 34 -16.68 -9.11 -0.96
CA LEU A 34 -16.93 -7.83 -1.61
C LEU A 34 -17.15 -7.98 -3.12
N ALA A 35 -16.38 -8.84 -3.79
CA ALA A 35 -16.59 -9.12 -5.22
C ALA A 35 -17.97 -9.74 -5.46
N ALA A 36 -18.38 -10.68 -4.61
CA ALA A 36 -19.70 -11.30 -4.70
C ALA A 36 -20.83 -10.29 -4.45
N ASP A 37 -20.73 -9.49 -3.39
CA ASP A 37 -21.74 -8.47 -3.05
C ASP A 37 -21.86 -7.39 -4.14
N ARG A 38 -20.74 -6.99 -4.75
CA ARG A 38 -20.68 -6.08 -5.91
C ARG A 38 -21.09 -6.73 -7.23
N ARG A 39 -21.37 -8.02 -7.26
CA ARG A 39 -21.64 -8.80 -8.46
C ARG A 39 -20.53 -8.70 -9.52
N MET A 40 -19.27 -8.64 -9.07
CA MET A 40 -18.11 -8.66 -9.95
C MET A 40 -18.01 -10.00 -10.68
N LYS A 41 -17.48 -9.98 -11.91
CA LYS A 41 -17.38 -11.17 -12.75
C LYS A 41 -15.99 -11.83 -12.64
N THR A 42 -15.53 -12.00 -11.40
CA THR A 42 -14.27 -12.65 -11.10
C THR A 42 -14.45 -13.64 -9.94
N THR A 43 -13.69 -14.72 -9.97
CA THR A 43 -13.57 -15.69 -8.87
C THR A 43 -12.21 -15.58 -8.17
N ARG A 44 -11.38 -14.62 -8.54
CA ARG A 44 -10.07 -14.41 -7.93
C ARG A 44 -10.22 -13.74 -6.56
N VAL A 45 -9.46 -14.22 -5.60
CA VAL A 45 -9.41 -13.67 -4.25
C VAL A 45 -8.25 -12.70 -4.14
N GLY A 46 -8.54 -11.42 -4.27
CA GLY A 46 -7.53 -10.36 -4.35
C GLY A 46 -6.77 -10.35 -5.67
N GLY A 47 -5.84 -9.43 -5.80
CA GLY A 47 -5.00 -9.31 -6.97
C GLY A 47 -5.67 -8.70 -8.20
N GLY A 48 -4.88 -8.50 -9.24
CA GLY A 48 -5.35 -8.03 -10.54
C GLY A 48 -6.08 -9.11 -11.35
N HIS A 49 -6.75 -8.72 -12.41
CA HIS A 49 -7.39 -9.64 -13.35
C HIS A 49 -6.79 -9.46 -14.75
N PRO A 50 -6.37 -10.53 -15.46
CA PRO A 50 -5.68 -10.41 -16.74
C PRO A 50 -6.51 -9.70 -17.81
N ASP A 51 -7.84 -9.78 -17.74
CA ASP A 51 -8.74 -9.13 -18.69
C ASP A 51 -9.08 -7.68 -18.30
N TYR A 52 -8.69 -7.22 -17.10
CA TYR A 52 -8.91 -5.83 -16.66
C TYR A 52 -7.69 -4.98 -17.00
N VAL A 53 -7.63 -4.59 -18.26
CA VAL A 53 -6.46 -3.90 -18.84
C VAL A 53 -6.87 -2.63 -19.59
N VAL A 54 -5.96 -1.67 -19.66
CA VAL A 54 -6.01 -0.55 -20.61
C VAL A 54 -5.07 -0.89 -21.77
N ARG A 55 -5.59 -0.71 -22.98
CA ARG A 55 -4.81 -0.87 -24.20
C ARG A 55 -4.33 0.49 -24.69
N ALA A 56 -3.04 0.61 -25.00
CA ALA A 56 -2.50 1.84 -25.57
C ALA A 56 -3.18 2.19 -26.92
N ASP A 57 -3.11 3.45 -27.29
CA ASP A 57 -3.54 3.87 -28.63
C ASP A 57 -2.72 3.19 -29.72
N PRO A 58 -3.26 3.00 -30.93
CA PRO A 58 -2.51 2.48 -32.05
C PRO A 58 -1.34 3.41 -32.38
N SER A 59 -0.24 2.84 -32.88
CA SER A 59 0.84 3.65 -33.44
C SER A 59 0.33 4.43 -34.65
N ALA A 60 0.71 5.71 -34.75
CA ALA A 60 0.40 6.52 -35.93
C ALA A 60 1.12 6.01 -37.19
N ASP A 61 2.31 5.41 -37.01
CA ASP A 61 3.14 4.91 -38.10
C ASP A 61 2.79 3.47 -38.51
N ASP A 62 2.16 2.69 -37.61
CA ASP A 62 1.72 1.31 -37.87
C ASP A 62 0.44 1.02 -37.05
N PRO A 63 -0.74 1.35 -37.62
CA PRO A 63 -2.02 1.13 -36.93
C PRO A 63 -2.37 -0.34 -36.67
N ASP A 64 -1.74 -1.28 -37.40
CA ASP A 64 -1.96 -2.73 -37.28
C ASP A 64 -0.95 -3.38 -36.30
N ALA A 65 0.00 -2.63 -35.78
CA ALA A 65 0.96 -3.14 -34.80
C ALA A 65 0.28 -3.62 -33.50
N SER A 66 0.89 -4.59 -32.84
CA SER A 66 0.46 -5.05 -31.53
C SER A 66 0.48 -3.89 -30.54
N ARG A 67 -0.65 -3.65 -29.89
CA ARG A 67 -0.83 -2.54 -28.94
C ARG A 67 -0.46 -2.97 -27.53
N PRO A 68 0.43 -2.26 -26.85
CA PRO A 68 0.76 -2.53 -25.44
C PRO A 68 -0.49 -2.50 -24.58
N THR A 69 -0.53 -3.38 -23.58
CA THR A 69 -1.60 -3.42 -22.58
C THR A 69 -1.03 -3.21 -21.19
N TYR A 70 -1.77 -2.48 -20.38
CA TYR A 70 -1.41 -2.17 -18.99
C TYR A 70 -2.50 -2.70 -18.08
N GLN A 71 -2.14 -3.51 -17.11
CA GLN A 71 -3.09 -4.06 -16.14
C GLN A 71 -3.61 -2.98 -15.23
N GLN A 72 -4.93 -3.00 -14.97
CA GLN A 72 -5.59 -2.15 -14.01
C GLN A 72 -5.72 -2.86 -12.66
N ASP A 73 -5.76 -2.09 -11.58
CA ASP A 73 -6.02 -2.61 -10.25
C ASP A 73 -7.53 -2.56 -9.95
N LEU A 74 -8.15 -3.75 -9.81
CA LEU A 74 -9.56 -3.89 -9.47
C LEU A 74 -9.92 -3.29 -8.10
N TRP A 75 -8.97 -3.19 -7.20
CA TRP A 75 -9.17 -2.85 -5.80
C TRP A 75 -8.73 -1.44 -5.45
N HIS A 76 -8.08 -0.73 -6.37
CA HIS A 76 -7.50 0.60 -6.15
C HIS A 76 -8.47 1.56 -5.45
N TYR A 77 -9.67 1.74 -6.00
CA TYR A 77 -10.68 2.64 -5.41
C TYR A 77 -11.04 2.23 -3.98
N THR A 78 -11.26 0.92 -3.75
CA THR A 78 -11.67 0.43 -2.43
C THR A 78 -10.55 0.58 -1.41
N ILE A 79 -9.31 0.29 -1.81
CA ILE A 79 -8.13 0.44 -0.94
C ILE A 79 -7.92 1.91 -0.60
N ALA A 80 -7.96 2.81 -1.57
CA ALA A 80 -7.79 4.25 -1.35
C ALA A 80 -8.83 4.78 -0.35
N ARG A 81 -10.11 4.47 -0.56
CA ARG A 81 -11.19 4.85 0.36
C ARG A 81 -11.02 4.28 1.76
N MET A 82 -10.60 3.03 1.87
CA MET A 82 -10.33 2.39 3.15
C MET A 82 -9.17 3.05 3.88
N VAL A 83 -8.09 3.36 3.16
CA VAL A 83 -6.91 4.04 3.72
C VAL A 83 -7.29 5.43 4.23
N ASP A 84 -8.00 6.24 3.42
CA ASP A 84 -8.45 7.58 3.81
C ASP A 84 -9.29 7.54 5.11
N ALA A 85 -10.25 6.61 5.17
CA ALA A 85 -11.11 6.45 6.34
C ALA A 85 -10.33 5.99 7.59
N CYS A 86 -9.37 5.08 7.43
CA CYS A 86 -8.51 4.62 8.51
C CYS A 86 -7.62 5.74 9.04
N VAL A 87 -6.95 6.48 8.16
CA VAL A 87 -6.07 7.60 8.51
C VAL A 87 -6.85 8.71 9.23
N LEU A 88 -8.04 9.06 8.72
CA LEU A 88 -8.92 10.05 9.34
C LEU A 88 -9.27 9.68 10.80
N ASN A 89 -9.43 8.39 11.10
CA ASN A 89 -9.81 7.89 12.42
C ASN A 89 -8.63 7.37 13.26
N GLY A 90 -7.39 7.50 12.80
CA GLY A 90 -6.19 7.07 13.52
C GLY A 90 -6.08 5.56 13.71
N ILE A 91 -6.65 4.75 12.79
CA ILE A 91 -6.60 3.29 12.80
C ILE A 91 -5.82 2.75 11.60
N LEU A 92 -5.50 1.46 11.60
CA LEU A 92 -4.56 0.86 10.64
C LEU A 92 -5.28 0.18 9.46
N PRO A 93 -4.97 0.53 8.21
CA PRO A 93 -5.48 -0.15 7.02
C PRO A 93 -4.62 -1.37 6.65
N TYR A 94 -5.27 -2.49 6.33
CA TYR A 94 -4.61 -3.71 5.88
C TYR A 94 -5.18 -4.18 4.54
N TYR A 95 -4.29 -4.63 3.66
CA TYR A 95 -4.74 -5.34 2.46
C TYR A 95 -5.36 -6.70 2.83
N GLY A 96 -6.27 -7.18 2.00
CA GLY A 96 -6.91 -8.48 2.14
C GLY A 96 -6.02 -9.66 1.72
N PRO A 97 -6.58 -10.86 1.74
CA PRO A 97 -5.88 -12.05 1.29
C PRO A 97 -5.63 -12.03 -0.23
N PHE A 98 -4.53 -12.67 -0.64
CA PHE A 98 -4.22 -13.01 -2.02
C PHE A 98 -4.37 -14.53 -2.21
N GLY A 99 -5.32 -14.96 -3.04
CA GLY A 99 -5.78 -16.36 -3.08
C GLY A 99 -4.87 -17.32 -3.85
N ASP A 100 -4.12 -16.84 -4.85
CA ASP A 100 -3.19 -17.70 -5.62
C ASP A 100 -1.85 -17.83 -4.91
N ILE A 101 -1.75 -18.82 -4.01
CA ILE A 101 -0.56 -19.06 -3.19
C ILE A 101 0.68 -19.37 -4.05
N LYS A 102 0.51 -19.88 -5.26
CA LYS A 102 1.62 -20.26 -6.14
C LYS A 102 2.19 -19.06 -6.90
N ASP A 103 1.39 -18.05 -7.15
CA ASP A 103 1.81 -16.83 -7.84
C ASP A 103 2.40 -15.81 -6.85
N VAL A 104 3.64 -16.08 -6.44
CA VAL A 104 4.37 -15.23 -5.48
C VAL A 104 4.70 -13.85 -6.07
N VAL A 105 4.84 -13.75 -7.39
CA VAL A 105 5.12 -12.48 -8.08
C VAL A 105 3.90 -11.56 -8.02
N ALA A 106 2.73 -12.06 -8.43
CA ALA A 106 1.51 -11.29 -8.35
C ALA A 106 1.10 -10.96 -6.90
N CYS A 107 1.40 -11.85 -5.94
CA CYS A 107 1.22 -11.57 -4.51
C CYS A 107 2.08 -10.38 -4.06
N GLU A 108 3.36 -10.36 -4.42
CA GLU A 108 4.27 -9.25 -4.11
C GLU A 108 3.79 -7.95 -4.75
N ASP A 109 3.41 -7.98 -6.02
CA ASP A 109 2.91 -6.80 -6.74
C ASP A 109 1.66 -6.20 -6.06
N GLN A 110 0.72 -7.05 -5.66
CA GLN A 110 -0.49 -6.58 -4.98
C GLN A 110 -0.22 -6.02 -3.58
N PHE A 111 0.66 -6.65 -2.82
CA PHE A 111 1.08 -6.14 -1.52
C PHE A 111 1.83 -4.80 -1.68
N ARG A 112 2.66 -4.66 -2.71
CA ARG A 112 3.36 -3.40 -3.01
C ARG A 112 2.40 -2.29 -3.42
N ASN A 113 1.41 -2.58 -4.24
CA ASN A 113 0.36 -1.62 -4.59
C ASN A 113 -0.39 -1.13 -3.33
N ALA A 114 -0.75 -2.06 -2.45
CA ALA A 114 -1.41 -1.72 -1.19
C ALA A 114 -0.49 -0.89 -0.25
N TYR A 115 0.78 -1.26 -0.13
CA TYR A 115 1.78 -0.49 0.63
C TYR A 115 1.90 0.95 0.13
N LEU A 116 2.03 1.14 -1.19
CA LEU A 116 2.15 2.46 -1.80
C LEU A 116 0.89 3.31 -1.62
N LEU A 117 -0.28 2.68 -1.52
CA LEU A 117 -1.55 3.35 -1.22
C LEU A 117 -1.73 3.67 0.28
N GLY A 118 -0.84 3.18 1.16
CA GLY A 118 -0.86 3.49 2.59
C GLY A 118 -1.27 2.35 3.52
N CYS A 119 -1.50 1.13 3.01
CA CYS A 119 -1.69 -0.03 3.88
C CYS A 119 -0.41 -0.36 4.66
N VAL A 120 -0.59 -0.85 5.88
CA VAL A 120 0.52 -1.18 6.81
C VAL A 120 0.82 -2.68 6.89
N GLY A 121 0.05 -3.51 6.21
CA GLY A 121 0.20 -4.97 6.19
C GLY A 121 -0.84 -5.64 5.31
N ALA A 122 -0.82 -6.96 5.28
CA ALA A 122 -1.75 -7.79 4.51
C ALA A 122 -2.08 -9.10 5.23
N TRP A 123 -3.22 -9.69 4.89
CA TRP A 123 -3.52 -11.05 5.30
C TRP A 123 -2.65 -12.04 4.52
N SER A 124 -2.05 -12.98 5.24
CA SER A 124 -1.23 -14.03 4.66
C SER A 124 -1.93 -15.38 4.85
N LEU A 125 -2.34 -16.02 3.75
CA LEU A 125 -3.00 -17.34 3.74
C LEU A 125 -2.00 -18.49 3.81
N HIS A 126 -0.72 -18.23 3.57
CA HIS A 126 0.34 -19.24 3.53
C HIS A 126 1.65 -18.64 4.05
N PRO A 127 2.54 -19.44 4.70
CA PRO A 127 3.81 -18.94 5.22
C PRO A 127 4.67 -18.18 4.21
N VAL A 128 4.69 -18.56 2.93
CA VAL A 128 5.43 -17.83 1.89
C VAL A 128 4.96 -16.38 1.75
N GLN A 129 3.67 -16.11 1.96
CA GLN A 129 3.11 -14.76 1.87
C GLN A 129 3.51 -13.90 3.08
N ILE A 130 3.82 -14.50 4.24
CA ILE A 130 4.34 -13.79 5.41
C ILE A 130 5.70 -13.16 5.08
N GLU A 131 6.58 -13.91 4.44
CA GLU A 131 7.90 -13.41 4.06
C GLU A 131 7.81 -12.30 2.99
N ILE A 132 6.88 -12.45 2.04
CA ILE A 132 6.56 -11.39 1.06
C ILE A 132 6.04 -10.15 1.78
N ALA A 133 5.08 -10.30 2.69
CA ALA A 133 4.50 -9.18 3.43
C ALA A 133 5.57 -8.45 4.26
N LYS A 134 6.40 -9.16 5.02
CA LYS A 134 7.51 -8.57 5.77
C LYS A 134 8.42 -7.73 4.88
N ARG A 135 8.83 -8.27 3.73
CA ARG A 135 9.71 -7.57 2.79
C ARG A 135 9.04 -6.34 2.17
N VAL A 136 7.75 -6.46 1.80
CA VAL A 136 7.03 -5.39 1.09
C VAL A 136 6.62 -4.26 2.03
N PHE A 137 6.12 -4.57 3.23
CA PHE A 137 5.65 -3.57 4.18
C PHE A 137 6.76 -3.00 5.08
N SER A 138 8.02 -3.36 4.82
CA SER A 138 9.19 -2.73 5.41
C SER A 138 9.83 -1.78 4.39
N PRO A 139 10.09 -0.52 4.73
CA PRO A 139 10.81 0.42 3.86
C PRO A 139 12.19 -0.14 3.50
N ARG A 140 12.64 0.12 2.29
CA ARG A 140 14.01 -0.27 1.90
C ARG A 140 15.03 0.58 2.67
N PRO A 141 16.14 0.01 3.16
CA PRO A 141 17.16 0.78 3.89
C PRO A 141 17.66 2.00 3.14
N ALA A 142 17.78 1.92 1.81
CA ALA A 142 18.20 3.05 0.99
C ALA A 142 17.17 4.20 1.00
N ASP A 143 15.85 3.88 1.02
CA ASP A 143 14.80 4.89 1.07
C ASP A 143 14.76 5.56 2.46
N VAL A 144 15.00 4.79 3.53
CA VAL A 144 15.11 5.34 4.89
C VAL A 144 16.30 6.28 5.00
N ALA A 145 17.48 5.86 4.52
CA ALA A 145 18.69 6.70 4.54
C ALA A 145 18.51 7.98 3.70
N HIS A 146 17.84 7.88 2.54
CA HIS A 146 17.55 9.05 1.71
C HIS A 146 16.59 10.01 2.43
N ALA A 147 15.50 9.48 3.03
CA ALA A 147 14.55 10.28 3.78
C ALA A 147 15.20 11.00 4.99
N GLN A 148 16.08 10.31 5.72
CA GLN A 148 16.84 10.91 6.82
C GLN A 148 17.71 12.09 6.34
N ARG A 149 18.42 11.94 5.22
CA ARG A 149 19.23 13.02 4.64
C ARG A 149 18.40 14.25 4.25
N ILE A 150 17.20 14.03 3.67
CA ILE A 150 16.32 15.16 3.32
C ILE A 150 15.86 15.87 4.59
N ILE A 151 15.40 15.15 5.61
CA ILE A 151 14.97 15.72 6.89
C ILE A 151 16.12 16.52 7.53
N GLU A 152 17.34 15.98 7.55
CA GLU A 152 18.51 16.64 8.12
C GLU A 152 18.89 17.91 7.33
N ALA A 153 18.89 17.85 6.01
CA ALA A 153 19.25 18.97 5.15
C ALA A 153 18.23 20.11 5.22
N MET A 154 16.95 19.78 5.34
CA MET A 154 15.86 20.78 5.43
C MET A 154 15.69 21.39 6.84
N GLY A 155 16.32 20.81 7.87
CA GLY A 155 16.33 21.36 9.22
C GLY A 155 14.94 21.53 9.83
N ASP A 156 14.42 22.76 9.87
CA ASP A 156 13.09 23.05 10.40
C ASP A 156 11.93 22.67 9.47
N GLY A 157 12.24 22.16 8.27
CA GLY A 157 11.27 21.72 7.28
C GLY A 157 10.59 22.85 6.51
N THR A 158 11.11 24.08 6.60
CA THR A 158 10.54 25.24 5.88
C THR A 158 11.34 25.58 4.62
N GLY A 159 10.63 26.17 3.64
CA GLY A 159 11.25 26.59 2.38
C GLY A 159 11.37 25.47 1.36
N ALA A 160 12.26 25.71 0.38
CA ALA A 160 12.58 24.74 -0.66
C ALA A 160 14.07 24.79 -0.99
N MET A 161 14.69 23.63 -1.26
CA MET A 161 16.08 23.53 -1.68
C MET A 161 16.29 22.39 -2.68
N MET A 162 17.42 22.44 -3.38
CA MET A 162 17.82 21.37 -4.29
C MET A 162 18.66 20.35 -3.54
N ILE A 163 18.21 19.10 -3.49
CA ILE A 163 18.92 17.96 -2.92
C ILE A 163 19.00 16.86 -3.99
N ASP A 164 20.21 16.39 -4.29
CA ASP A 164 20.44 15.33 -5.29
C ASP A 164 19.79 15.63 -6.67
N GLY A 165 19.72 16.92 -7.05
CA GLY A 165 19.16 17.37 -8.34
C GLY A 165 17.63 17.42 -8.38
N LYS A 166 16.94 17.26 -7.25
CA LYS A 166 15.49 17.41 -7.10
C LYS A 166 15.16 18.53 -6.13
N MET A 167 14.05 19.19 -6.37
CA MET A 167 13.52 20.20 -5.46
C MET A 167 12.79 19.46 -4.32
N GLU A 168 13.22 19.73 -3.09
CA GLU A 168 12.61 19.25 -1.87
C GLU A 168 12.01 20.45 -1.10
N ASP A 169 10.86 20.24 -0.49
CA ASP A 169 10.10 21.26 0.23
C ASP A 169 9.45 20.68 1.50
N ASP A 170 8.60 21.45 2.16
CA ASP A 170 7.83 21.03 3.35
C ASP A 170 6.99 19.75 3.10
N ALA A 171 6.42 19.59 1.90
CA ALA A 171 5.67 18.38 1.56
C ALA A 171 6.58 17.15 1.45
N SER A 172 7.75 17.30 0.85
CA SER A 172 8.78 16.25 0.78
C SER A 172 9.24 15.83 2.17
N VAL A 173 9.46 16.77 3.08
CA VAL A 173 9.84 16.48 4.49
C VAL A 173 8.77 15.69 5.20
N LYS A 174 7.48 16.05 5.03
CA LYS A 174 6.36 15.29 5.59
C LYS A 174 6.31 13.85 5.08
N GLN A 175 6.54 13.63 3.78
CA GLN A 175 6.63 12.28 3.20
C GLN A 175 7.82 11.50 3.75
N CYS A 176 8.98 12.14 3.90
CA CYS A 176 10.16 11.52 4.51
C CYS A 176 9.91 11.09 5.95
N HIS A 177 9.19 11.89 6.74
CA HIS A 177 8.80 11.51 8.10
C HIS A 177 7.92 10.26 8.14
N VAL A 178 7.00 10.06 7.19
CA VAL A 178 6.21 8.82 7.11
C VAL A 178 7.12 7.59 6.98
N VAL A 179 8.09 7.63 6.09
CA VAL A 179 9.03 6.53 5.86
C VAL A 179 9.92 6.28 7.09
N VAL A 180 10.50 7.33 7.67
CA VAL A 180 11.40 7.20 8.82
C VAL A 180 10.66 6.76 10.08
N ASN A 181 9.44 7.24 10.32
CA ASN A 181 8.65 6.82 11.48
C ASN A 181 8.25 5.34 11.36
N LEU A 182 7.79 4.89 10.18
CA LEU A 182 7.53 3.47 9.95
C LEU A 182 8.78 2.62 10.20
N ALA A 183 9.94 3.05 9.69
CA ALA A 183 11.19 2.36 9.91
C ALA A 183 11.57 2.27 11.40
N ARG A 184 11.34 3.33 12.18
CA ARG A 184 11.58 3.33 13.65
C ARG A 184 10.65 2.37 14.38
N ASP A 185 9.36 2.36 14.02
CA ASP A 185 8.37 1.47 14.64
C ASP A 185 8.70 -0.01 14.40
N LEU A 186 9.17 -0.33 13.19
CA LEU A 186 9.63 -1.68 12.84
C LEU A 186 10.94 -2.04 13.56
N ALA A 187 11.92 -1.14 13.56
CA ALA A 187 13.21 -1.32 14.23
C ALA A 187 13.07 -1.55 15.73
N ALA A 188 12.08 -0.94 16.39
CA ALA A 188 11.80 -1.16 17.80
C ALA A 188 11.39 -2.61 18.13
N ARG A 189 11.00 -3.39 17.14
CA ARG A 189 10.54 -4.78 17.30
C ARG A 189 11.40 -5.81 16.59
N ASP A 190 12.27 -5.36 15.68
CA ASP A 190 13.11 -6.20 14.84
C ASP A 190 14.57 -5.68 14.85
N PRO A 191 15.50 -6.35 15.58
CA PRO A 191 16.89 -5.94 15.66
C PRO A 191 17.64 -5.96 14.31
N GLU A 192 17.24 -6.83 13.38
CA GLU A 192 17.85 -6.89 12.05
C GLU A 192 17.48 -5.63 11.27
N LEU A 193 16.22 -5.21 11.33
CA LEU A 193 15.77 -3.95 10.72
C LEU A 193 16.40 -2.73 11.42
N ALA A 194 16.56 -2.76 12.75
CA ALA A 194 17.23 -1.69 13.47
C ALA A 194 18.67 -1.50 12.96
N THR A 195 19.39 -2.60 12.74
CA THR A 195 20.73 -2.57 12.15
C THR A 195 20.70 -2.08 10.70
N ALA A 196 19.79 -2.60 9.90
CA ALA A 196 19.67 -2.25 8.47
C ALA A 196 19.34 -0.76 8.25
N TYR A 197 18.57 -0.14 9.15
CA TYR A 197 18.19 1.27 9.08
C TYR A 197 19.17 2.22 9.79
N GLY A 198 20.23 1.68 10.44
CA GLY A 198 21.19 2.48 11.17
C GLY A 198 20.65 3.06 12.50
N PHE A 199 19.63 2.42 13.08
CA PHE A 199 19.05 2.79 14.39
C PHE A 199 19.62 1.98 15.56
N ALA A 200 20.39 0.93 15.28
CA ALA A 200 21.10 0.18 16.33
C ALA A 200 22.22 1.06 16.89
N SER A 201 22.18 1.36 18.18
CA SER A 201 23.23 2.00 18.97
C SER A 201 24.13 0.94 19.64
#